data_3f7fe59b553040b99510a2a154392043
#
_entry.id   3f7fe59b553040b99510a2a154392043
#
_cell.length_a   1.000
_cell.length_b   1.000
_cell.length_c   1.000
_cell.angle_alpha   90.00
_cell.angle_beta   90.00
_cell.angle_gamma   90.00
#
_symmetry.space_group_name_H-M   'P 1'
#
loop_
_entity.id
_entity.type
_entity.pdbx_description
1 polymer ?
#
loop_
_entity_poly.entity_id
_entity_poly.type
_entity_poly.pdbx_seq_one_letter_code
_entity_poly.pdbx_strand_id
1 'polypeptide(L)'
;MAITLVIVLLVIGSLLLHYFSVWWFTPLASNWTSIDFTVDITVWITGVVFVLVNLFLAYAVFRFRSRPGHKAHYEPENKKLEGWLVALTSVGIAAMLAPGLYVWAQFVQPPENATEVEAFGQQWHWRFRLPGADGQLGKVNTALISEQNPLGIV
;
A
#
# COMPACT_ATOMS: atom_id res chain seq x y z
N MET A 1 -29.25 3.71 18.50
CA MET A 1 -29.79 3.50 17.14
C MET A 1 -29.07 4.37 16.10
N ALA A 2 -29.00 5.71 16.27
CA ALA A 2 -28.35 6.60 15.29
C ALA A 2 -26.87 6.23 15.02
N ILE A 3 -26.07 6.00 16.06
CA ILE A 3 -24.63 5.65 15.92
C ILE A 3 -24.47 4.33 15.13
N THR A 4 -25.25 3.31 15.43
CA THR A 4 -25.21 2.03 14.70
C THR A 4 -25.54 2.24 13.23
N LEU A 5 -26.54 3.05 12.92
CA LEU A 5 -26.92 3.37 11.55
C LEU A 5 -25.78 4.10 10.81
N VAL A 6 -25.17 5.09 11.47
CA VAL A 6 -24.03 5.83 10.89
C VAL A 6 -22.87 4.89 10.56
N ILE A 7 -22.49 3.97 11.48
CA ILE A 7 -21.43 3.00 11.23
C ILE A 7 -21.74 2.11 10.02
N VAL A 8 -22.96 1.59 9.95
CA VAL A 8 -23.38 0.74 8.82
C VAL A 8 -23.38 1.50 7.50
N LEU A 9 -23.88 2.73 7.49
CA LEU A 9 -23.86 3.58 6.28
C LEU A 9 -22.43 3.92 5.84
N LEU A 10 -21.52 4.12 6.80
CA LEU A 10 -20.11 4.37 6.51
C LEU A 10 -19.45 3.15 5.85
N VAL A 11 -19.71 1.94 6.34
CA VAL A 11 -19.21 0.70 5.73
C VAL A 11 -19.78 0.54 4.31
N ILE A 12 -21.09 0.70 4.13
CA ILE A 12 -21.72 0.60 2.81
C ILE A 12 -21.15 1.65 1.85
N GLY A 13 -21.04 2.89 2.29
CA GLY A 13 -20.46 3.98 1.48
C GLY A 13 -19.02 3.71 1.05
N SER A 14 -18.19 3.17 1.97
CA SER A 14 -16.80 2.79 1.66
C SER A 14 -16.73 1.65 0.63
N LEU A 15 -17.59 0.64 0.76
CA LEU A 15 -17.66 -0.48 -0.20
C LEU A 15 -18.14 -0.02 -1.58
N LEU A 16 -19.12 0.87 -1.64
CA LEU A 16 -19.59 1.45 -2.90
C LEU A 16 -18.51 2.30 -3.57
N LEU A 17 -17.81 3.13 -2.78
CA LEU A 17 -16.69 3.93 -3.28
C LEU A 17 -15.60 3.05 -3.90
N HIS A 18 -15.27 1.95 -3.23
CA HIS A 18 -14.29 0.98 -3.75
C HIS A 18 -14.81 0.27 -5.00
N TYR A 19 -16.09 -0.17 -5.00
CA TYR A 19 -16.70 -0.83 -6.14
C TYR A 19 -16.69 0.02 -7.42
N PHE A 20 -16.93 1.32 -7.30
CA PHE A 20 -16.86 2.25 -8.43
C PHE A 20 -15.42 2.63 -8.81
N SER A 21 -14.41 2.18 -8.06
CA SER A 21 -12.98 2.37 -8.35
C SER A 21 -12.56 3.82 -8.63
N VAL A 22 -13.25 4.78 -8.02
CA VAL A 22 -13.02 6.23 -8.27
C VAL A 22 -11.59 6.68 -7.90
N TRP A 23 -10.92 5.92 -7.06
CA TRP A 23 -9.60 6.24 -6.50
C TRP A 23 -8.51 5.20 -6.88
N TRP A 24 -8.86 4.18 -7.68
CA TRP A 24 -7.93 3.09 -7.98
C TRP A 24 -6.80 3.54 -8.90
N PHE A 25 -5.62 3.04 -8.62
CA PHE A 25 -4.41 3.37 -9.39
C PHE A 25 -4.37 2.66 -10.74
N THR A 26 -3.69 3.27 -11.71
CA THR A 26 -3.36 2.60 -12.96
C THR A 26 -2.31 1.52 -12.70
N PRO A 27 -2.40 0.35 -13.37
CA PRO A 27 -1.40 -0.70 -13.27
C PRO A 27 0.01 -0.19 -13.63
N LEU A 28 1.01 -0.69 -12.92
CA LEU A 28 2.41 -0.39 -13.20
C LEU A 28 2.89 -1.10 -14.49
N ALA A 29 4.06 -0.71 -14.97
CA ALA A 29 4.67 -1.32 -16.16
C ALA A 29 4.86 -2.85 -15.98
N SER A 30 4.85 -3.57 -17.09
CA SER A 30 4.69 -5.03 -17.19
C SER A 30 5.57 -5.89 -16.27
N ASN A 31 6.78 -5.48 -15.94
CA ASN A 31 7.70 -6.21 -15.07
C ASN A 31 7.48 -5.96 -13.57
N TRP A 32 6.57 -5.06 -13.19
CA TRP A 32 6.25 -4.70 -11.81
C TRP A 32 4.88 -5.17 -11.32
N THR A 33 4.27 -6.12 -11.99
CA THR A 33 2.97 -6.71 -11.61
C THR A 33 2.95 -7.30 -10.21
N SER A 34 4.10 -7.70 -9.67
CA SER A 34 4.24 -8.17 -8.28
C SER A 34 3.94 -7.08 -7.26
N ILE A 35 4.22 -5.82 -7.58
CA ILE A 35 3.87 -4.67 -6.73
C ILE A 35 2.36 -4.47 -6.71
N ASP A 36 1.73 -4.44 -7.90
CA ASP A 36 0.27 -4.31 -8.02
C ASP A 36 -0.44 -5.42 -7.24
N PHE A 37 0.00 -6.68 -7.42
CA PHE A 37 -0.54 -7.83 -6.69
C PHE A 37 -0.40 -7.69 -5.16
N THR A 38 0.72 -7.17 -4.68
CA THR A 38 0.95 -6.94 -3.25
C THR A 38 0.02 -5.84 -2.71
N VAL A 39 -0.20 -4.78 -3.49
CA VAL A 39 -1.15 -3.70 -3.15
C VAL A 39 -2.57 -4.26 -3.11
N ASP A 40 -2.99 -5.03 -4.12
CA ASP A 40 -4.30 -5.65 -4.19
C ASP A 40 -4.59 -6.54 -2.98
N ILE A 41 -3.67 -7.46 -2.66
CA ILE A 41 -3.81 -8.33 -1.47
C ILE A 41 -3.94 -7.50 -0.20
N THR A 42 -3.11 -6.47 -0.06
CA THR A 42 -3.12 -5.61 1.13
C THR A 42 -4.48 -4.90 1.27
N VAL A 43 -5.01 -4.35 0.19
CA VAL A 43 -6.32 -3.68 0.18
C VAL A 43 -7.43 -4.68 0.50
N TRP A 44 -7.40 -5.88 -0.07
CA TRP A 44 -8.40 -6.91 0.22
C TRP A 44 -8.38 -7.34 1.69
N ILE A 45 -7.21 -7.67 2.24
CA ILE A 45 -7.09 -8.10 3.63
C ILE A 45 -7.54 -6.97 4.58
N THR A 46 -7.03 -5.76 4.39
CA THR A 46 -7.39 -4.61 5.23
C THR A 46 -8.85 -4.23 5.07
N GLY A 47 -9.41 -4.33 3.87
CA GLY A 47 -10.83 -4.12 3.59
C GLY A 47 -11.73 -5.10 4.33
N VAL A 48 -11.40 -6.40 4.31
CA VAL A 48 -12.14 -7.43 5.06
C VAL A 48 -12.07 -7.15 6.57
N VAL A 49 -10.89 -6.87 7.11
CA VAL A 49 -10.72 -6.53 8.53
C VAL A 49 -11.50 -5.27 8.89
N PHE A 50 -11.45 -4.23 8.05
CA PHE A 50 -12.22 -3.01 8.23
C PHE A 50 -13.73 -3.28 8.36
N VAL A 51 -14.28 -4.07 7.45
CA VAL A 51 -15.71 -4.44 7.46
C VAL A 51 -16.05 -5.23 8.72
N LEU A 52 -15.27 -6.26 9.05
CA LEU A 52 -15.54 -7.11 10.22
C LEU A 52 -15.51 -6.31 11.53
N VAL A 53 -14.48 -5.47 11.71
CA VAL A 53 -14.34 -4.65 12.93
C VAL A 53 -15.49 -3.65 13.06
N ASN A 54 -15.86 -2.98 11.97
CA ASN A 54 -16.96 -2.00 12.01
C ASN A 54 -18.33 -2.66 12.21
N LEU A 55 -18.58 -3.83 11.59
CA LEU A 55 -19.80 -4.58 11.83
C LEU A 55 -19.88 -5.12 13.27
N PHE A 56 -18.75 -5.57 13.81
CA PHE A 56 -18.67 -5.96 15.23
C PHE A 56 -18.93 -4.76 16.15
N LEU A 57 -18.38 -3.61 15.85
CA LEU A 57 -18.64 -2.37 16.60
C LEU A 57 -20.12 -1.97 16.51
N ALA A 58 -20.70 -2.00 15.32
CA ALA A 58 -22.13 -1.73 15.12
C ALA A 58 -23.01 -2.70 15.93
N TYR A 59 -22.67 -3.98 15.91
CA TYR A 59 -23.34 -5.01 16.73
C TYR A 59 -23.21 -4.71 18.22
N ALA A 60 -22.00 -4.40 18.72
CA ALA A 60 -21.76 -4.11 20.12
C ALA A 60 -22.57 -2.88 20.60
N VAL A 61 -22.54 -1.78 19.83
CA VAL A 61 -23.32 -0.57 20.11
C VAL A 61 -24.83 -0.86 20.12
N PHE A 62 -25.29 -1.68 19.20
CA PHE A 62 -26.73 -2.06 19.15
C PHE A 62 -27.12 -2.98 20.31
N ARG A 63 -26.30 -3.99 20.60
CA ARG A 63 -26.61 -5.05 21.58
C ARG A 63 -26.48 -4.57 23.01
N PHE A 64 -25.44 -3.77 23.31
CA PHE A 64 -25.12 -3.32 24.66
C PHE A 64 -25.58 -1.89 24.96
N ARG A 65 -26.53 -1.38 24.17
CA ARG A 65 -27.14 -0.07 24.43
C ARG A 65 -27.81 -0.02 25.80
N SER A 66 -27.80 1.15 26.42
CA SER A 66 -28.51 1.39 27.69
C SER A 66 -30.03 1.07 27.54
N ARG A 67 -30.57 0.34 28.51
CA ARG A 67 -31.98 0.01 28.62
C ARG A 67 -32.48 0.29 30.04
N PRO A 68 -33.69 0.82 30.22
CA PRO A 68 -34.24 1.01 31.58
C PRO A 68 -34.22 -0.29 32.37
N GLY A 69 -33.75 -0.28 33.61
CA GLY A 69 -33.71 -1.43 34.50
C GLY A 69 -32.52 -2.39 34.28
N HIS A 70 -31.66 -2.16 33.30
CA HIS A 70 -30.47 -3.02 33.06
C HIS A 70 -29.18 -2.32 33.52
N LYS A 71 -28.47 -2.97 34.43
CA LYS A 71 -27.12 -2.48 34.88
C LYS A 71 -26.05 -3.16 34.04
N ALA A 72 -25.07 -2.37 33.59
CA ALA A 72 -23.90 -2.89 32.88
C ALA A 72 -23.05 -3.76 33.83
N HIS A 73 -22.54 -4.87 33.32
CA HIS A 73 -21.53 -5.65 34.01
C HIS A 73 -20.19 -4.89 33.93
N TYR A 74 -19.57 -4.69 35.08
CA TYR A 74 -18.28 -4.00 35.16
C TYR A 74 -17.15 -5.01 34.94
N GLU A 75 -16.54 -4.99 33.77
CA GLU A 75 -15.41 -5.83 33.40
C GLU A 75 -14.34 -4.94 32.72
N PRO A 76 -13.49 -4.26 33.53
CA PRO A 76 -12.56 -3.24 33.02
C PRO A 76 -11.42 -3.82 32.20
N GLU A 77 -11.04 -5.08 32.43
CA GLU A 77 -9.92 -5.75 31.77
C GLU A 77 -10.26 -7.20 31.44
N ASN A 78 -10.04 -7.58 30.17
CA ASN A 78 -10.08 -8.96 29.75
C ASN A 78 -8.75 -9.37 29.08
N LYS A 79 -7.75 -9.68 29.94
CA LYS A 79 -6.37 -10.03 29.52
C LYS A 79 -6.32 -11.17 28.49
N LYS A 80 -7.28 -12.10 28.56
CA LYS A 80 -7.35 -13.23 27.62
C LYS A 80 -7.78 -12.79 26.23
N LEU A 81 -8.80 -11.94 26.16
CA LEU A 81 -9.28 -11.36 24.89
C LEU A 81 -8.21 -10.45 24.30
N GLU A 82 -7.62 -9.58 25.10
CA GLU A 82 -6.54 -8.68 24.70
C GLU A 82 -5.35 -9.46 24.13
N GLY A 83 -4.88 -10.50 24.83
CA GLY A 83 -3.79 -11.35 24.37
C GLY A 83 -4.09 -12.02 23.02
N TRP A 84 -5.30 -12.51 22.82
CA TRP A 84 -5.73 -13.07 21.54
C TRP A 84 -5.77 -12.03 20.40
N LEU A 85 -6.29 -10.84 20.67
CA LEU A 85 -6.34 -9.76 19.68
C LEU A 85 -4.94 -9.30 19.29
N VAL A 86 -4.04 -9.15 20.27
CA VAL A 86 -2.62 -8.79 20.00
C VAL A 86 -1.94 -9.88 19.18
N ALA A 87 -2.09 -11.15 19.56
CA ALA A 87 -1.48 -12.26 18.84
C ALA A 87 -2.00 -12.34 17.39
N LEU A 88 -3.31 -12.25 17.18
CA LEU A 88 -3.94 -12.32 15.86
C LEU A 88 -3.50 -11.16 14.97
N THR A 89 -3.50 -9.94 15.49
CA THR A 89 -3.03 -8.75 14.74
C THR A 89 -1.55 -8.84 14.41
N SER A 90 -0.71 -9.28 15.34
CA SER A 90 0.72 -9.44 15.10
C SER A 90 1.02 -10.46 14.01
N VAL A 91 0.34 -11.61 14.03
CA VAL A 91 0.45 -12.62 12.97
C VAL A 91 -0.05 -12.07 11.63
N GLY A 92 -1.17 -11.35 11.62
CA GLY A 92 -1.71 -10.72 10.41
C GLY A 92 -0.74 -9.71 9.81
N ILE A 93 -0.15 -8.84 10.63
CA ILE A 93 0.84 -7.85 10.19
C ILE A 93 2.10 -8.55 9.63
N ALA A 94 2.61 -9.56 10.31
CA ALA A 94 3.77 -10.31 9.85
C ALA A 94 3.50 -11.00 8.50
N ALA A 95 2.32 -11.60 8.33
CA ALA A 95 1.90 -12.25 7.10
C ALA A 95 1.76 -11.28 5.91
N MET A 96 1.37 -10.02 6.17
CA MET A 96 1.30 -8.99 5.13
C MET A 96 2.68 -8.38 4.83
N LEU A 97 3.53 -8.23 5.84
CA LEU A 97 4.84 -7.63 5.70
C LEU A 97 5.82 -8.51 4.88
N ALA A 98 5.78 -9.82 5.08
CA ALA A 98 6.71 -10.75 4.45
C ALA A 98 6.67 -10.71 2.90
N PRO A 99 5.51 -10.79 2.21
CA PRO A 99 5.42 -10.62 0.77
C PRO A 99 5.91 -9.25 0.30
N GLY A 100 5.56 -8.18 1.03
CA GLY A 100 5.99 -6.81 0.71
C GLY A 100 7.51 -6.66 0.75
N LEU A 101 8.17 -7.21 1.77
CA LEU A 101 9.63 -7.21 1.87
C LEU A 101 10.29 -8.03 0.76
N TYR A 102 9.69 -9.16 0.37
CA TYR A 102 10.17 -9.97 -0.73
C TYR A 102 10.13 -9.20 -2.07
N VAL A 103 9.00 -8.56 -2.37
CA VAL A 103 8.86 -7.74 -3.58
C VAL A 103 9.81 -6.54 -3.55
N TRP A 104 9.96 -5.90 -2.39
CA TRP A 104 10.93 -4.81 -2.21
C TRP A 104 12.37 -5.28 -2.43
N ALA A 105 12.75 -6.46 -1.94
CA ALA A 105 14.08 -7.01 -2.18
C ALA A 105 14.36 -7.23 -3.68
N GLN A 106 13.36 -7.69 -4.44
CA GLN A 106 13.47 -7.79 -5.90
C GLN A 106 13.62 -6.44 -6.59
N PHE A 107 13.00 -5.40 -6.05
CA PHE A 107 13.11 -4.04 -6.57
C PHE A 107 14.51 -3.45 -6.42
N VAL A 108 15.17 -3.68 -5.28
CA VAL A 108 16.53 -3.12 -5.00
C VAL A 108 17.67 -3.98 -5.52
N GLN A 109 17.38 -5.17 -6.04
CA GLN A 109 18.38 -6.08 -6.63
C GLN A 109 18.05 -6.27 -8.12
N PRO A 110 18.50 -5.36 -8.99
CA PRO A 110 18.26 -5.49 -10.42
C PRO A 110 18.94 -6.76 -10.95
N PRO A 111 18.35 -7.46 -11.93
CA PRO A 111 18.97 -8.61 -12.57
C PRO A 111 20.24 -8.19 -13.32
N GLU A 112 21.20 -9.12 -13.46
CA GLU A 112 22.49 -8.87 -14.11
C GLU A 112 22.36 -8.38 -15.57
N ASN A 113 21.26 -8.71 -16.24
CA ASN A 113 20.96 -8.32 -17.61
C ASN A 113 20.02 -7.10 -17.69
N ALA A 114 19.86 -6.33 -16.61
CA ALA A 114 19.06 -5.13 -16.63
C ALA A 114 19.67 -4.06 -17.54
N THR A 115 18.83 -3.38 -18.31
CA THR A 115 19.26 -2.24 -19.10
C THR A 115 19.41 -1.03 -18.20
N GLU A 116 20.63 -0.46 -18.14
CA GLU A 116 20.88 0.77 -17.41
C GLU A 116 20.38 1.98 -18.19
N VAL A 117 19.59 2.83 -17.56
CA VAL A 117 19.13 4.10 -18.12
C VAL A 117 19.50 5.21 -17.14
N GLU A 118 20.26 6.18 -17.61
CA GLU A 118 20.57 7.35 -16.80
C GLU A 118 19.51 8.43 -17.01
N ALA A 119 18.94 8.91 -15.91
CA ALA A 119 17.91 9.95 -15.91
C ALA A 119 18.47 11.23 -15.26
N PHE A 120 18.52 12.32 -16.01
CA PHE A 120 18.91 13.64 -15.53
C PHE A 120 17.69 14.54 -15.32
N GLY A 121 17.43 14.92 -14.07
CA GLY A 121 16.45 15.96 -13.74
C GLY A 121 17.10 17.34 -13.85
N GLN A 122 16.54 18.20 -14.67
CA GLN A 122 16.92 19.60 -14.78
C GLN A 122 15.71 20.49 -14.55
N GLN A 123 15.93 21.76 -14.22
CA GLN A 123 14.82 22.69 -14.06
C GLN A 123 13.95 22.70 -15.34
N TRP A 124 12.68 22.27 -15.18
CA TRP A 124 11.61 22.18 -16.14
C TRP A 124 11.70 21.08 -17.21
N HIS A 125 12.71 20.19 -17.19
CA HIS A 125 12.77 19.05 -18.11
C HIS A 125 13.61 17.89 -17.59
N TRP A 126 13.37 16.69 -18.19
CA TRP A 126 14.15 15.48 -17.95
C TRP A 126 14.90 15.11 -19.23
N ARG A 127 16.10 14.59 -19.05
CA ARG A 127 16.89 13.99 -20.13
C ARG A 127 17.22 12.56 -19.76
N PHE A 128 17.15 11.70 -20.74
CA PHE A 128 17.45 10.28 -20.58
C PHE A 128 18.61 9.90 -21.48
N ARG A 129 19.53 9.13 -20.93
CA ARG A 129 20.63 8.55 -21.68
C ARG A 129 20.45 7.04 -21.66
N LEU A 130 20.43 6.44 -22.86
CA LEU A 130 20.28 5.00 -23.08
C LEU A 130 21.66 4.41 -23.38
N PRO A 131 21.88 3.10 -23.08
CA PRO A 131 23.09 2.41 -23.47
C PRO A 131 23.23 2.32 -25.01
N GLY A 132 24.47 2.22 -25.48
CA GLY A 132 24.79 1.97 -26.87
C GLY A 132 24.48 0.55 -27.33
N ALA A 133 24.91 0.19 -28.52
CA ALA A 133 24.76 -1.15 -29.08
C ALA A 133 25.53 -2.24 -28.30
N ASP A 134 26.50 -1.83 -27.48
CA ASP A 134 27.27 -2.67 -26.55
C ASP A 134 26.57 -2.89 -25.19
N GLY A 135 25.40 -2.33 -25.01
CA GLY A 135 24.63 -2.42 -23.75
C GLY A 135 25.19 -1.59 -22.60
N GLN A 136 26.20 -0.74 -22.84
CA GLN A 136 26.86 0.07 -21.80
C GLN A 136 26.58 1.56 -22.01
N LEU A 137 26.47 2.28 -20.88
CA LEU A 137 26.40 3.73 -20.91
C LEU A 137 27.79 4.28 -21.25
N GLY A 138 27.89 5.11 -22.30
CA GLY A 138 29.12 5.77 -22.71
C GLY A 138 29.73 6.63 -21.58
N LYS A 139 31.04 6.93 -21.67
CA LYS A 139 31.70 7.79 -20.72
C LYS A 139 31.22 9.23 -20.81
N VAL A 140 31.27 9.93 -19.70
CA VAL A 140 30.89 11.34 -19.59
C VAL A 140 32.12 12.14 -19.16
N ASN A 141 32.33 13.30 -19.80
CA ASN A 141 33.37 14.25 -19.40
C ASN A 141 32.73 15.63 -19.23
N THR A 142 32.79 16.16 -18.03
CA THR A 142 32.23 17.47 -17.71
C THR A 142 32.87 18.63 -18.50
N ALA A 143 34.09 18.46 -18.98
CA ALA A 143 34.76 19.45 -19.83
C ALA A 143 34.16 19.57 -21.24
N LEU A 144 33.35 18.57 -21.67
CA LEU A 144 32.68 18.55 -22.96
C LEU A 144 31.23 19.06 -22.91
N ILE A 145 30.80 19.54 -21.76
CA ILE A 145 29.43 20.08 -21.61
C ILE A 145 29.31 21.36 -22.42
N SER A 146 28.35 21.37 -23.36
CA SER A 146 28.02 22.51 -24.22
C SER A 146 26.52 22.52 -24.52
N GLU A 147 26.03 23.54 -25.20
CA GLU A 147 24.62 23.58 -25.64
C GLU A 147 24.24 22.39 -26.53
N GLN A 148 25.19 21.93 -27.37
CA GLN A 148 24.97 20.77 -28.26
C GLN A 148 25.24 19.43 -27.59
N ASN A 149 26.01 19.40 -26.51
CA ASN A 149 26.34 18.20 -25.72
C ASN A 149 26.13 18.46 -24.23
N PRO A 150 24.91 18.66 -23.78
CA PRO A 150 24.62 19.09 -22.42
C PRO A 150 24.89 18.03 -21.35
N LEU A 151 25.15 16.79 -21.74
CA LEU A 151 25.51 15.69 -20.82
C LEU A 151 27.01 15.38 -20.86
N GLY A 152 27.81 16.08 -21.73
CA GLY A 152 29.24 15.84 -21.87
C GLY A 152 29.58 14.42 -22.35
N ILE A 153 28.78 13.83 -23.24
CA ILE A 153 28.98 12.47 -23.75
C ILE A 153 30.27 12.46 -24.60
N VAL A 154 31.12 11.43 -24.38
CA VAL A 154 32.35 11.21 -25.13
C VAL A 154 32.14 10.28 -26.30
#